data_199e40cc9b8f0b1ed16a28dee04fe2d7
#
_entry.id   199e40cc9b8f0b1ed16a28dee04fe2d7
#
_cell.length_a   1.000
_cell.length_b   1.000
_cell.length_c   1.000
_cell.angle_alpha   90.00
_cell.angle_beta   90.00
_cell.angle_gamma   90.00
#
_symmetry.space_group_name_H-M   'P 1'
#
loop_
_entity.id
_entity.type
_entity.pdbx_description
1 polymer ?
#
loop_
_entity_poly.entity_id
_entity_poly.type
_entity_poly.pdbx_seq_one_letter_code
_entity_poly.pdbx_strand_id
1 'polypeptide(L)'
;VSKIVGSTLIVAGTALGGGMLALPLASAGLGFYTAAFLIIVNWGLMTYTALLMLEIHQHAEQDATLNSLAKNLLGKPGQYLATFASFFLFYALCAAYIAGGGSQLTNKINDLLSLELTPQFGAVLLTFIVATVVSIGTHSVDIVNRVLFSVKIIVLALTLSLLFPHVQSINLLEMPVQQGLLLSALPVIFTSFGFHGSIPSIVRYVGIDIKTLKKVMICGASAPLVIYLLWQVATQGVLSQTTLMANNSLTSFISSLSSVLQQPQVSQSVSVFADLALATSFLGVSLGLFDLLSGMMKRTNIRINSNNDSDDSTNAGGKSHRVKTALVTFVPPLAFALFYPQGFITALGYAAIALVILAIFLPVAMVSKQRKADASGYRVIGGNVTLMLASLMGCLIIASQFLQMANMIPAVG
;
A
#
# COMPACT_ATOMS: atom_id res chain seq x y z
N VAL A 1 23.00 11.84 -5.52
CA VAL A 1 21.71 11.66 -6.21
C VAL A 1 20.95 12.97 -6.13
N SER A 2 20.43 13.48 -7.27
CA SER A 2 19.59 14.68 -7.30
C SER A 2 18.39 14.50 -6.36
N LYS A 3 18.02 15.56 -5.61
CA LYS A 3 16.83 15.53 -4.74
C LYS A 3 15.55 15.09 -5.50
N ILE A 4 15.46 15.45 -6.78
CA ILE A 4 14.35 15.04 -7.65
C ILE A 4 14.33 13.53 -7.84
N VAL A 5 15.47 12.93 -8.20
CA VAL A 5 15.55 11.47 -8.42
C VAL A 5 15.27 10.72 -7.13
N GLY A 6 15.87 11.14 -6.01
CA GLY A 6 15.61 10.51 -4.71
C GLY A 6 14.15 10.56 -4.30
N SER A 7 13.49 11.71 -4.44
CA SER A 7 12.08 11.86 -4.12
C SER A 7 11.15 11.08 -5.08
N THR A 8 11.47 11.06 -6.37
CA THR A 8 10.75 10.24 -7.36
C THR A 8 10.82 8.75 -7.00
N LEU A 9 11.99 8.27 -6.59
CA LEU A 9 12.16 6.89 -6.14
C LEU A 9 11.41 6.59 -4.83
N ILE A 10 11.25 7.58 -3.94
CA ILE A 10 10.42 7.40 -2.72
C ILE A 10 8.94 7.21 -3.11
N VAL A 11 8.40 8.05 -4.01
CA VAL A 11 7.00 7.89 -4.50
C VAL A 11 6.82 6.52 -5.15
N ALA A 12 7.68 6.20 -6.12
CA ALA A 12 7.62 4.94 -6.85
C ALA A 12 7.80 3.74 -5.90
N GLY A 13 8.77 3.81 -5.00
CA GLY A 13 9.08 2.72 -4.07
C GLY A 13 7.97 2.45 -3.06
N THR A 14 7.24 3.49 -2.65
CA THR A 14 6.09 3.34 -1.76
C THR A 14 4.93 2.62 -2.44
N ALA A 15 4.69 2.90 -3.73
CA ALA A 15 3.67 2.22 -4.51
C ALA A 15 4.08 0.80 -4.91
N LEU A 16 5.36 0.58 -5.28
CA LEU A 16 5.89 -0.74 -5.70
C LEU A 16 6.03 -1.68 -4.50
N GLY A 17 4.92 -2.09 -3.93
CA GLY A 17 4.85 -2.97 -2.76
C GLY A 17 4.06 -4.25 -3.00
N GLY A 18 3.58 -4.85 -1.91
CA GLY A 18 2.75 -6.05 -1.95
C GLY A 18 1.46 -5.88 -2.75
N GLY A 19 0.93 -4.66 -2.87
CA GLY A 19 -0.25 -4.38 -3.71
C GLY A 19 -0.08 -4.77 -5.18
N MET A 20 1.13 -4.65 -5.74
CA MET A 20 1.43 -5.10 -7.10
C MET A 20 1.17 -6.60 -7.31
N LEU A 21 1.45 -7.42 -6.30
CA LEU A 21 1.23 -8.87 -6.36
C LEU A 21 -0.25 -9.24 -6.43
N ALA A 22 -1.10 -8.40 -5.85
CA ALA A 22 -2.54 -8.60 -5.88
C ALA A 22 -3.19 -8.24 -7.23
N LEU A 23 -2.53 -7.43 -8.07
CA LEU A 23 -3.10 -6.91 -9.31
C LEU A 23 -3.60 -8.02 -10.28
N PRO A 24 -2.81 -9.08 -10.59
CA PRO A 24 -3.30 -10.15 -11.48
C PRO A 24 -4.50 -10.89 -10.90
N LEU A 25 -4.50 -11.14 -9.60
CA LEU A 25 -5.59 -11.81 -8.90
C LEU A 25 -6.84 -10.93 -8.83
N ALA A 26 -6.68 -9.67 -8.46
CA ALA A 26 -7.79 -8.72 -8.38
C ALA A 26 -8.43 -8.44 -9.75
N SER A 27 -7.67 -8.55 -10.83
CA SER A 27 -8.13 -8.36 -12.19
C SER A 27 -8.39 -9.66 -12.94
N ALA A 28 -8.36 -10.81 -12.26
CA ALA A 28 -8.73 -12.09 -12.84
C ALA A 28 -10.16 -12.04 -13.38
N GLY A 29 -10.37 -12.53 -14.59
CA GLY A 29 -11.67 -12.51 -15.27
C GLY A 29 -12.05 -11.18 -15.94
N LEU A 30 -11.23 -10.11 -15.82
CA LEU A 30 -11.48 -8.84 -16.51
C LEU A 30 -10.90 -8.80 -17.94
N GLY A 31 -9.88 -9.59 -18.19
CA GLY A 31 -9.03 -9.45 -19.36
C GLY A 31 -8.04 -8.31 -19.24
N PHE A 32 -6.96 -8.43 -20.01
CA PHE A 32 -5.83 -7.49 -19.92
C PHE A 32 -6.23 -6.04 -20.21
N TYR A 33 -6.98 -5.79 -21.28
CA TYR A 33 -7.32 -4.42 -21.69
C TYR A 33 -8.19 -3.70 -20.66
N THR A 34 -9.16 -4.39 -20.07
CA THR A 34 -10.01 -3.81 -19.01
C THR A 34 -9.21 -3.55 -17.76
N ALA A 35 -8.35 -4.49 -17.36
CA ALA A 35 -7.46 -4.33 -16.22
C ALA A 35 -6.49 -3.16 -16.43
N ALA A 36 -5.85 -3.06 -17.60
CA ALA A 36 -4.95 -1.96 -17.94
C ALA A 36 -5.67 -0.60 -17.93
N PHE A 37 -6.89 -0.54 -18.47
CA PHE A 37 -7.71 0.68 -18.40
C PHE A 37 -7.98 1.12 -16.95
N LEU A 38 -8.37 0.19 -16.07
CA LEU A 38 -8.60 0.49 -14.66
C LEU A 38 -7.32 0.96 -13.95
N ILE A 39 -6.18 0.35 -14.26
CA ILE A 39 -4.88 0.75 -13.71
C ILE A 39 -4.54 2.19 -14.14
N ILE A 40 -4.74 2.53 -15.42
CA ILE A 40 -4.49 3.88 -15.95
C ILE A 40 -5.44 4.90 -15.31
N VAL A 41 -6.72 4.58 -15.16
CA VAL A 41 -7.70 5.46 -14.51
C VAL A 41 -7.32 5.71 -13.05
N ASN A 42 -6.94 4.67 -12.31
CA ASN A 42 -6.51 4.81 -10.92
C ASN A 42 -5.19 5.58 -10.79
N TRP A 43 -4.23 5.38 -11.70
CA TRP A 43 -3.03 6.21 -11.78
C TRP A 43 -3.36 7.70 -11.96
N GLY A 44 -4.28 8.00 -12.89
CA GLY A 44 -4.73 9.37 -13.14
C GLY A 44 -5.37 10.00 -11.91
N LEU A 45 -6.27 9.27 -11.24
CA LEU A 45 -6.92 9.69 -10.00
C LEU A 45 -5.90 9.96 -8.89
N MET A 46 -4.99 9.01 -8.63
CA MET A 46 -3.98 9.12 -7.57
C MET A 46 -2.95 10.21 -7.87
N THR A 47 -2.56 10.39 -9.12
CA THR A 47 -1.70 11.51 -9.53
C THR A 47 -2.42 12.84 -9.34
N TYR A 48 -3.69 12.95 -9.75
CA TYR A 48 -4.49 14.15 -9.57
C TYR A 48 -4.62 14.53 -8.09
N THR A 49 -4.96 13.60 -7.22
CA THR A 49 -5.11 13.86 -5.79
C THR A 49 -3.78 14.15 -5.08
N ALA A 50 -2.67 13.58 -5.55
CA ALA A 50 -1.34 13.97 -5.09
C ALA A 50 -1.00 15.44 -5.46
N LEU A 51 -1.41 15.89 -6.65
CA LEU A 51 -1.27 17.30 -7.03
C LEU A 51 -2.17 18.22 -6.19
N LEU A 52 -3.37 17.77 -5.77
CA LEU A 52 -4.20 18.50 -4.79
C LEU A 52 -3.46 18.67 -3.45
N MET A 53 -2.73 17.65 -3.00
CA MET A 53 -1.91 17.76 -1.79
C MET A 53 -0.82 18.82 -1.93
N LEU A 54 -0.22 19.01 -3.12
CA LEU A 54 0.74 20.10 -3.35
C LEU A 54 0.06 21.47 -3.32
N GLU A 55 -1.16 21.59 -3.84
CA GLU A 55 -1.96 22.82 -3.75
C GLU A 55 -2.21 23.22 -2.28
N ILE A 56 -2.38 22.25 -1.39
CA ILE A 56 -2.54 22.49 0.04
C ILE A 56 -1.21 22.89 0.69
N HIS A 57 -0.13 22.14 0.41
CA HIS A 57 1.17 22.36 1.05
C HIS A 57 1.81 23.71 0.70
N GLN A 58 1.49 24.33 -0.45
CA GLN A 58 2.06 25.62 -0.81
C GLN A 58 1.74 26.75 0.20
N HIS A 59 0.66 26.60 0.97
CA HIS A 59 0.23 27.56 1.98
C HIS A 59 0.46 27.07 3.42
N ALA A 60 1.19 25.98 3.58
CA ALA A 60 1.47 25.37 4.87
C ALA A 60 2.95 25.42 5.23
N GLU A 61 3.29 25.14 6.47
CA GLU A 61 4.66 24.96 6.90
C GLU A 61 5.28 23.74 6.22
N GLN A 62 6.61 23.80 5.97
CA GLN A 62 7.32 22.75 5.24
C GLN A 62 7.28 21.38 5.94
N ASP A 63 7.14 21.36 7.25
CA ASP A 63 7.06 20.14 8.07
C ASP A 63 5.62 19.69 8.38
N ALA A 64 4.61 20.33 7.74
CA ALA A 64 3.22 19.99 7.92
C ALA A 64 2.94 18.53 7.55
N THR A 65 2.24 17.84 8.43
CA THR A 65 1.75 16.47 8.22
C THR A 65 0.31 16.49 7.71
N LEU A 66 -0.17 15.39 7.11
CA LEU A 66 -1.57 15.28 6.69
C LEU A 66 -2.54 15.57 7.85
N ASN A 67 -2.19 15.12 9.06
CA ASN A 67 -2.99 15.33 10.27
C ASN A 67 -3.04 16.81 10.69
N SER A 68 -1.90 17.53 10.64
CA SER A 68 -1.85 18.96 10.94
C SER A 68 -2.57 19.78 9.89
N LEU A 69 -2.45 19.43 8.60
CA LEU A 69 -3.19 20.07 7.51
C LEU A 69 -4.71 19.89 7.66
N ALA A 70 -5.15 18.66 7.94
CA ALA A 70 -6.56 18.38 8.20
C ALA A 70 -7.09 19.14 9.42
N LYS A 71 -6.29 19.25 10.50
CA LYS A 71 -6.65 20.08 11.67
C LYS A 71 -6.79 21.55 11.32
N ASN A 72 -5.82 22.11 10.60
CA ASN A 72 -5.78 23.54 10.29
C ASN A 72 -6.90 23.96 9.33
N LEU A 73 -7.17 23.12 8.31
CA LEU A 73 -8.17 23.42 7.30
C LEU A 73 -9.58 22.95 7.68
N LEU A 74 -9.74 21.77 8.25
CA LEU A 74 -11.04 21.16 8.52
C LEU A 74 -11.41 21.14 10.01
N GLY A 75 -10.48 21.56 10.89
CA GLY A 75 -10.66 21.57 12.34
C GLY A 75 -10.49 20.19 12.98
N LYS A 76 -10.94 20.05 14.25
CA LYS A 76 -10.84 18.80 15.01
C LYS A 76 -11.49 17.59 14.32
N PRO A 77 -12.68 17.69 13.69
CA PRO A 77 -13.28 16.54 12.99
C PRO A 77 -12.38 16.00 11.87
N GLY A 78 -11.78 16.89 11.05
CA GLY A 78 -10.84 16.50 10.01
C GLY A 78 -9.59 15.80 10.56
N GLN A 79 -9.07 16.30 11.68
CA GLN A 79 -7.95 15.67 12.37
C GLN A 79 -8.28 14.26 12.87
N TYR A 80 -9.43 14.08 13.53
CA TYR A 80 -9.86 12.75 14.01
C TYR A 80 -10.08 11.78 12.86
N LEU A 81 -10.70 12.23 11.77
CA LEU A 81 -10.91 11.42 10.57
C LEU A 81 -9.57 11.00 9.94
N ALA A 82 -8.61 11.92 9.79
CA ALA A 82 -7.28 11.63 9.27
C ALA A 82 -6.53 10.61 10.15
N THR A 83 -6.61 10.77 11.48
CA THR A 83 -5.97 9.87 12.44
C THR A 83 -6.59 8.47 12.37
N PHE A 84 -7.92 8.37 12.44
CA PHE A 84 -8.63 7.10 12.36
C PHE A 84 -8.36 6.36 11.06
N ALA A 85 -8.47 7.06 9.92
CA ALA A 85 -8.22 6.47 8.62
C ALA A 85 -6.75 6.01 8.46
N SER A 86 -5.78 6.75 9.04
CA SER A 86 -4.38 6.33 9.03
C SER A 86 -4.17 5.04 9.84
N PHE A 87 -4.76 4.91 11.02
CA PHE A 87 -4.69 3.68 11.81
C PHE A 87 -5.32 2.50 11.06
N PHE A 88 -6.52 2.69 10.55
CA PHE A 88 -7.23 1.64 9.84
C PHE A 88 -6.44 1.19 8.60
N LEU A 89 -5.89 2.14 7.82
CA LEU A 89 -5.05 1.84 6.66
C LEU A 89 -3.83 1.00 7.05
N PHE A 90 -3.08 1.45 8.05
CA PHE A 90 -1.87 0.75 8.46
C PHE A 90 -2.16 -0.63 9.04
N TYR A 91 -3.19 -0.79 9.86
CA TYR A 91 -3.59 -2.10 10.38
C TYR A 91 -4.05 -3.06 9.28
N ALA A 92 -4.86 -2.58 8.33
CA ALA A 92 -5.31 -3.40 7.21
C ALA A 92 -4.15 -3.83 6.30
N LEU A 93 -3.21 -2.92 6.00
CA LEU A 93 -2.02 -3.24 5.21
C LEU A 93 -1.08 -4.20 5.95
N CYS A 94 -0.84 -4.02 7.25
CA CYS A 94 -0.06 -4.97 8.04
C CYS A 94 -0.71 -6.36 8.02
N ALA A 95 -2.03 -6.43 8.21
CA ALA A 95 -2.77 -7.70 8.15
C ALA A 95 -2.63 -8.39 6.79
N ALA A 96 -2.73 -7.63 5.69
CA ALA A 96 -2.52 -8.14 4.35
C ALA A 96 -1.11 -8.74 4.20
N TYR A 97 -0.09 -8.00 4.60
CA TYR A 97 1.31 -8.44 4.42
C TYR A 97 1.68 -9.61 5.35
N ILE A 98 1.10 -9.70 6.54
CA ILE A 98 1.26 -10.85 7.43
C ILE A 98 0.58 -12.09 6.81
N ALA A 99 -0.64 -11.95 6.30
CA ALA A 99 -1.37 -13.06 5.69
C ALA A 99 -0.65 -13.59 4.42
N GLY A 100 -0.31 -12.68 3.49
CA GLY A 100 0.39 -13.04 2.26
C GLY A 100 1.80 -13.56 2.50
N GLY A 101 2.61 -12.81 3.27
CA GLY A 101 4.00 -13.17 3.56
C GLY A 101 4.13 -14.37 4.48
N GLY A 102 3.24 -14.53 5.45
CA GLY A 102 3.21 -15.65 6.37
C GLY A 102 2.94 -16.98 5.63
N SER A 103 1.95 -16.98 4.74
CA SER A 103 1.64 -18.16 3.91
C SER A 103 2.80 -18.54 3.00
N GLN A 104 3.45 -17.54 2.36
CA GLN A 104 4.64 -17.79 1.53
C GLN A 104 5.80 -18.37 2.35
N LEU A 105 6.08 -17.80 3.51
CA LEU A 105 7.14 -18.25 4.39
C LEU A 105 6.90 -19.70 4.88
N THR A 106 5.66 -20.01 5.26
CA THR A 106 5.30 -21.39 5.67
C THR A 106 5.55 -22.38 4.55
N ASN A 107 5.09 -22.09 3.34
CA ASN A 107 5.28 -23.01 2.21
C ASN A 107 6.75 -23.26 1.92
N LYS A 108 7.59 -22.22 1.94
CA LYS A 108 9.04 -22.40 1.76
C LYS A 108 9.69 -23.23 2.84
N ILE A 109 9.28 -23.08 4.10
CA ILE A 109 9.80 -23.90 5.20
C ILE A 109 9.34 -25.34 5.02
N ASN A 110 8.09 -25.56 4.64
CA ASN A 110 7.56 -26.90 4.37
C ASN A 110 8.31 -27.58 3.23
N ASP A 111 8.52 -26.87 2.12
CA ASP A 111 9.24 -27.39 0.94
C ASP A 111 10.72 -27.72 1.28
N LEU A 112 11.38 -26.83 2.05
CA LEU A 112 12.81 -26.99 2.37
C LEU A 112 13.08 -28.07 3.40
N LEU A 113 12.20 -28.19 4.42
CA LEU A 113 12.39 -29.10 5.55
C LEU A 113 11.49 -30.33 5.51
N SER A 114 10.66 -30.46 4.44
CA SER A 114 9.65 -31.54 4.30
C SER A 114 8.74 -31.63 5.53
N LEU A 115 8.27 -30.46 6.02
CA LEU A 115 7.36 -30.34 7.15
C LEU A 115 5.93 -30.06 6.66
N GLU A 116 4.95 -30.24 7.53
CA GLU A 116 3.54 -29.90 7.30
C GLU A 116 3.07 -28.82 8.30
N LEU A 117 3.76 -27.67 8.32
CA LEU A 117 3.39 -26.54 9.17
C LEU A 117 2.15 -25.82 8.62
N THR A 118 1.32 -25.33 9.52
CA THR A 118 0.14 -24.55 9.15
C THR A 118 0.52 -23.11 8.73
N PRO A 119 -0.29 -22.41 7.90
CA PRO A 119 -0.02 -21.04 7.47
C PRO A 119 0.19 -20.06 8.64
N GLN A 120 -0.42 -20.34 9.79
CA GLN A 120 -0.30 -19.53 10.99
C GLN A 120 1.14 -19.47 11.54
N PHE A 121 1.92 -20.56 11.36
CA PHE A 121 3.31 -20.58 11.81
C PHE A 121 4.15 -19.50 11.14
N GLY A 122 4.09 -19.40 9.80
CA GLY A 122 4.81 -18.38 9.07
C GLY A 122 4.32 -16.96 9.37
N ALA A 123 3.02 -16.78 9.63
CA ALA A 123 2.47 -15.49 10.04
C ALA A 123 3.06 -15.01 11.37
N VAL A 124 3.15 -15.89 12.37
CA VAL A 124 3.78 -15.59 13.67
C VAL A 124 5.27 -15.31 13.50
N LEU A 125 5.98 -16.18 12.78
CA LEU A 125 7.43 -16.05 12.57
C LEU A 125 7.78 -14.75 11.83
N LEU A 126 7.10 -14.46 10.73
CA LEU A 126 7.30 -13.22 9.96
C LEU A 126 7.03 -11.98 10.82
N THR A 127 5.93 -12.00 11.57
CA THR A 127 5.57 -10.91 12.48
C THR A 127 6.64 -10.70 13.54
N PHE A 128 7.15 -11.77 14.15
CA PHE A 128 8.22 -11.69 15.15
C PHE A 128 9.51 -11.09 14.58
N ILE A 129 9.94 -11.52 13.39
CA ILE A 129 11.13 -10.98 12.70
C ILE A 129 10.96 -9.47 12.46
N VAL A 130 9.85 -9.07 11.85
CA VAL A 130 9.61 -7.65 11.51
C VAL A 130 9.43 -6.81 12.78
N ALA A 131 8.71 -7.30 13.78
CA ALA A 131 8.54 -6.63 15.06
C ALA A 131 9.89 -6.38 15.76
N THR A 132 10.81 -7.35 15.70
CA THR A 132 12.16 -7.21 16.25
C THR A 132 12.91 -6.08 15.52
N VAL A 133 12.95 -6.08 14.19
CA VAL A 133 13.64 -5.06 13.38
C VAL A 133 13.07 -3.66 13.64
N VAL A 134 11.73 -3.53 13.64
CA VAL A 134 11.04 -2.25 13.90
C VAL A 134 11.27 -1.77 15.34
N SER A 135 11.28 -2.69 16.31
CA SER A 135 11.51 -2.35 17.72
C SER A 135 12.95 -1.91 18.01
N ILE A 136 13.94 -2.28 17.19
CA ILE A 136 15.32 -1.77 17.31
C ILE A 136 15.34 -0.27 16.96
N GLY A 137 14.64 0.15 15.91
CA GLY A 137 14.44 1.55 15.56
C GLY A 137 14.47 1.84 14.06
N THR A 138 14.12 3.07 13.73
CA THR A 138 13.96 3.56 12.34
C THR A 138 15.23 3.36 11.51
N HIS A 139 16.42 3.53 12.10
CA HIS A 139 17.69 3.36 11.39
C HIS A 139 17.89 1.91 10.89
N SER A 140 17.57 0.92 11.74
CA SER A 140 17.67 -0.50 11.37
C SER A 140 16.70 -0.84 10.25
N VAL A 141 15.46 -0.35 10.34
CA VAL A 141 14.46 -0.53 9.28
C VAL A 141 14.93 0.11 7.97
N ASP A 142 15.49 1.32 8.01
CA ASP A 142 15.98 2.02 6.82
C ASP A 142 17.08 1.23 6.10
N ILE A 143 18.09 0.73 6.84
CA ILE A 143 19.17 -0.07 6.26
C ILE A 143 18.61 -1.35 5.61
N VAL A 144 17.84 -2.12 6.38
CA VAL A 144 17.26 -3.38 5.90
C VAL A 144 16.39 -3.12 4.67
N ASN A 145 15.50 -2.11 4.73
CA ASN A 145 14.59 -1.79 3.64
C ASN A 145 15.30 -1.34 2.37
N ARG A 146 16.37 -0.56 2.47
CA ARG A 146 17.18 -0.15 1.30
C ARG A 146 17.83 -1.34 0.59
N VAL A 147 18.40 -2.27 1.36
CA VAL A 147 18.99 -3.49 0.80
C VAL A 147 17.93 -4.34 0.11
N LEU A 148 16.84 -4.66 0.83
CA LEU A 148 15.74 -5.46 0.29
C LEU A 148 15.09 -4.80 -0.95
N PHE A 149 14.93 -3.48 -0.94
CA PHE A 149 14.37 -2.75 -2.08
C PHE A 149 15.27 -2.83 -3.31
N SER A 150 16.58 -2.67 -3.14
CA SER A 150 17.54 -2.77 -4.24
C SER A 150 17.53 -4.17 -4.86
N VAL A 151 17.55 -5.21 -4.02
CA VAL A 151 17.46 -6.60 -4.48
C VAL A 151 16.11 -6.86 -5.16
N LYS A 152 15.01 -6.36 -4.58
CA LYS A 152 13.67 -6.48 -5.17
C LYS A 152 13.60 -5.97 -6.60
N ILE A 153 14.16 -4.80 -6.90
CA ILE A 153 14.13 -4.23 -8.26
C ILE A 153 14.92 -5.10 -9.24
N ILE A 154 16.07 -5.63 -8.82
CA ILE A 154 16.87 -6.55 -9.65
C ILE A 154 16.09 -7.84 -9.91
N VAL A 155 15.52 -8.43 -8.87
CA VAL A 155 14.73 -9.67 -8.99
C VAL A 155 13.46 -9.44 -9.83
N LEU A 156 12.80 -8.27 -9.69
CA LEU A 156 11.66 -7.92 -10.55
C LEU A 156 12.07 -7.89 -12.04
N ALA A 157 13.18 -7.22 -12.36
CA ALA A 157 13.67 -7.15 -13.73
C ALA A 157 14.00 -8.56 -14.27
N LEU A 158 14.65 -9.40 -13.46
CA LEU A 158 14.90 -10.79 -13.79
C LEU A 158 13.60 -11.58 -14.00
N THR A 159 12.64 -11.46 -13.09
CA THR A 159 11.33 -12.13 -13.18
C THR A 159 10.60 -11.75 -14.45
N LEU A 160 10.53 -10.47 -14.78
CA LEU A 160 9.92 -10.00 -16.01
C LEU A 160 10.64 -10.57 -17.24
N SER A 161 11.98 -10.54 -17.26
CA SER A 161 12.76 -11.08 -18.40
C SER A 161 12.56 -12.58 -18.60
N LEU A 162 12.31 -13.33 -17.55
CA LEU A 162 12.00 -14.75 -17.61
C LEU A 162 10.55 -15.04 -18.04
N LEU A 163 9.59 -14.19 -17.68
CA LEU A 163 8.17 -14.36 -18.03
C LEU A 163 7.86 -13.91 -19.46
N PHE A 164 8.45 -12.80 -19.93
CA PHE A 164 8.12 -12.23 -21.25
C PHE A 164 8.21 -13.20 -22.43
N PRO A 165 9.22 -14.10 -22.54
CA PRO A 165 9.29 -15.07 -23.63
C PRO A 165 8.11 -16.04 -23.70
N HIS A 166 7.36 -16.19 -22.61
CA HIS A 166 6.23 -17.14 -22.49
C HIS A 166 4.87 -16.45 -22.59
N VAL A 167 4.84 -15.14 -22.85
CA VAL A 167 3.61 -14.38 -23.07
C VAL A 167 2.93 -14.84 -24.36
N GLN A 168 1.69 -15.26 -24.24
CA GLN A 168 0.84 -15.66 -25.36
C GLN A 168 -0.20 -14.56 -25.63
N SER A 169 -0.24 -14.08 -26.87
CA SER A 169 -1.17 -13.02 -27.27
C SER A 169 -2.63 -13.43 -27.11
N ILE A 170 -2.94 -14.72 -27.23
CA ILE A 170 -4.30 -15.25 -27.06
C ILE A 170 -4.84 -14.95 -25.65
N ASN A 171 -4.02 -15.13 -24.62
CA ASN A 171 -4.42 -14.85 -23.22
C ASN A 171 -4.68 -13.34 -22.99
N LEU A 172 -3.92 -12.47 -23.66
CA LEU A 172 -4.09 -11.02 -23.56
C LEU A 172 -5.34 -10.51 -24.28
N LEU A 173 -5.85 -11.27 -25.28
CA LEU A 173 -7.05 -10.92 -26.05
C LEU A 173 -8.34 -11.44 -25.40
N GLU A 174 -8.25 -12.20 -24.32
CA GLU A 174 -9.43 -12.69 -23.60
C GLU A 174 -10.29 -11.53 -23.10
N MET A 175 -11.61 -11.66 -23.25
CA MET A 175 -12.59 -10.65 -22.86
C MET A 175 -13.09 -10.89 -21.42
N PRO A 176 -13.69 -9.88 -20.76
CA PRO A 176 -14.28 -10.06 -19.43
C PRO A 176 -15.27 -11.23 -19.37
N VAL A 177 -15.11 -12.10 -18.34
CA VAL A 177 -15.88 -13.35 -18.22
C VAL A 177 -17.16 -13.17 -17.42
N GLN A 178 -17.17 -12.21 -16.48
CA GLN A 178 -18.28 -12.04 -15.55
C GLN A 178 -18.59 -10.56 -15.27
N GLN A 179 -19.89 -10.24 -15.22
CA GLN A 179 -20.35 -8.91 -14.83
C GLN A 179 -20.07 -8.66 -13.33
N GLY A 180 -19.76 -7.42 -12.99
CA GLY A 180 -19.47 -7.02 -11.61
C GLY A 180 -18.00 -7.11 -11.20
N LEU A 181 -17.16 -7.94 -11.83
CA LEU A 181 -15.73 -8.05 -11.52
C LEU A 181 -14.98 -6.72 -11.67
N LEU A 182 -15.40 -5.85 -12.60
CA LEU A 182 -14.84 -4.52 -12.77
C LEU A 182 -14.94 -3.70 -11.47
N LEU A 183 -16.09 -3.72 -10.82
CA LEU A 183 -16.29 -3.05 -9.54
C LEU A 183 -15.47 -3.73 -8.44
N SER A 184 -15.44 -5.05 -8.43
CA SER A 184 -14.71 -5.83 -7.42
C SER A 184 -13.19 -5.62 -7.47
N ALA A 185 -12.62 -5.37 -8.63
CA ALA A 185 -11.20 -5.10 -8.80
C ALA A 185 -10.77 -3.69 -8.31
N LEU A 186 -11.69 -2.72 -8.34
CA LEU A 186 -11.38 -1.31 -8.09
C LEU A 186 -10.68 -1.06 -6.75
N PRO A 187 -11.14 -1.59 -5.59
CA PRO A 187 -10.52 -1.30 -4.30
C PRO A 187 -9.06 -1.74 -4.24
N VAL A 188 -8.75 -2.93 -4.73
CA VAL A 188 -7.40 -3.50 -4.69
C VAL A 188 -6.47 -2.77 -5.67
N ILE A 189 -6.93 -2.49 -6.89
CA ILE A 189 -6.15 -1.71 -7.88
C ILE A 189 -5.85 -0.31 -7.33
N PHE A 190 -6.84 0.34 -6.70
CA PHE A 190 -6.65 1.65 -6.08
C PHE A 190 -5.62 1.60 -4.96
N THR A 191 -5.70 0.62 -4.06
CA THR A 191 -4.76 0.45 -2.94
C THR A 191 -3.33 0.25 -3.42
N SER A 192 -3.13 -0.38 -4.58
CA SER A 192 -1.79 -0.60 -5.15
C SER A 192 -1.05 0.69 -5.48
N PHE A 193 -1.74 1.80 -5.69
CA PHE A 193 -1.15 3.13 -5.91
C PHE A 193 -1.01 3.97 -4.63
N GLY A 194 -1.03 3.37 -3.45
CA GLY A 194 -1.04 4.06 -2.16
C GLY A 194 0.29 4.72 -1.77
N PHE A 195 0.61 5.89 -2.31
CA PHE A 195 1.83 6.65 -1.97
C PHE A 195 1.58 7.98 -1.23
N HIS A 196 0.32 8.37 -1.01
CA HIS A 196 -0.03 9.68 -0.44
C HIS A 196 0.57 9.93 0.94
N GLY A 197 0.80 8.90 1.73
CA GLY A 197 1.46 9.02 3.03
C GLY A 197 2.90 9.54 2.96
N SER A 198 3.59 9.39 1.81
CA SER A 198 4.95 9.88 1.63
C SER A 198 5.03 11.37 1.22
N ILE A 199 3.92 11.99 0.76
CA ILE A 199 3.92 13.35 0.22
C ILE A 199 4.45 14.38 1.23
N PRO A 200 4.00 14.40 2.52
CA PRO A 200 4.54 15.36 3.48
C PRO A 200 6.06 15.23 3.69
N SER A 201 6.58 14.02 3.70
CA SER A 201 8.02 13.76 3.84
C SER A 201 8.80 14.24 2.62
N ILE A 202 8.24 14.12 1.42
CA ILE A 202 8.82 14.61 0.18
C ILE A 202 8.84 16.13 0.15
N VAL A 203 7.74 16.78 0.55
CA VAL A 203 7.67 18.25 0.65
C VAL A 203 8.71 18.77 1.64
N ARG A 204 8.88 18.11 2.78
CA ARG A 204 9.91 18.44 3.77
C ARG A 204 11.31 18.32 3.20
N TYR A 205 11.59 17.28 2.41
CA TYR A 205 12.92 17.02 1.85
C TYR A 205 13.28 17.92 0.67
N VAL A 206 12.34 18.18 -0.23
CA VAL A 206 12.52 19.00 -1.45
C VAL A 206 12.42 20.50 -1.13
N GLY A 207 11.55 20.87 -0.21
CA GLY A 207 11.06 22.24 0.00
C GLY A 207 9.79 22.52 -0.79
N ILE A 208 9.21 23.73 -0.58
CA ILE A 208 7.97 24.16 -1.25
C ILE A 208 8.30 24.73 -2.64
N ASP A 209 8.94 23.95 -3.50
CA ASP A 209 9.10 24.25 -4.93
C ASP A 209 8.06 23.45 -5.74
N ILE A 210 6.95 24.09 -6.05
CA ILE A 210 5.81 23.47 -6.74
C ILE A 210 6.22 22.89 -8.11
N LYS A 211 7.13 23.51 -8.85
CA LYS A 211 7.58 23.02 -10.17
C LYS A 211 8.30 21.67 -10.02
N THR A 212 9.22 21.60 -9.08
CA THR A 212 9.95 20.38 -8.77
C THR A 212 9.05 19.31 -8.18
N LEU A 213 8.19 19.66 -7.21
CA LEU A 213 7.26 18.73 -6.57
C LEU A 213 6.28 18.12 -7.58
N LYS A 214 5.75 18.91 -8.54
CA LYS A 214 4.90 18.39 -9.63
C LYS A 214 5.62 17.32 -10.46
N LYS A 215 6.87 17.59 -10.87
CA LYS A 215 7.68 16.61 -11.62
C LYS A 215 7.87 15.33 -10.80
N VAL A 216 8.20 15.47 -9.52
CA VAL A 216 8.38 14.33 -8.60
C VAL A 216 7.10 13.48 -8.49
N MET A 217 5.93 14.12 -8.29
CA MET A 217 4.67 13.39 -8.17
C MET A 217 4.28 12.67 -9.46
N ILE A 218 4.35 13.37 -10.61
CA ILE A 218 3.98 12.78 -11.90
C ILE A 218 4.94 11.65 -12.27
N CYS A 219 6.25 11.88 -12.26
CA CYS A 219 7.24 10.85 -12.61
C CYS A 219 7.21 9.68 -11.61
N GLY A 220 7.08 10.00 -10.31
CA GLY A 220 7.02 9.00 -9.24
C GLY A 220 5.79 8.10 -9.31
N ALA A 221 4.64 8.64 -9.66
CA ALA A 221 3.42 7.86 -9.88
C ALA A 221 3.43 7.10 -11.22
N SER A 222 4.11 7.63 -12.25
CA SER A 222 4.18 6.99 -13.57
C SER A 222 5.11 5.77 -13.60
N ALA A 223 6.15 5.73 -12.77
CA ALA A 223 7.02 4.57 -12.69
C ALA A 223 6.28 3.30 -12.23
N PRO A 224 5.48 3.30 -11.14
CA PRO A 224 4.61 2.18 -10.80
C PRO A 224 3.61 1.83 -11.90
N LEU A 225 3.01 2.80 -12.59
CA LEU A 225 2.10 2.54 -13.70
C LEU A 225 2.77 1.65 -14.77
N VAL A 226 3.95 2.05 -15.23
CA VAL A 226 4.68 1.28 -16.26
C VAL A 226 4.99 -0.13 -15.76
N ILE A 227 5.48 -0.26 -14.53
CA ILE A 227 5.82 -1.55 -13.94
C ILE A 227 4.56 -2.42 -13.75
N TYR A 228 3.43 -1.86 -13.33
CA TYR A 228 2.18 -2.59 -13.18
C TYR A 228 1.63 -3.08 -14.51
N LEU A 229 1.71 -2.27 -15.57
CA LEU A 229 1.32 -2.70 -16.91
C LEU A 229 2.23 -3.82 -17.43
N LEU A 230 3.56 -3.71 -17.25
CA LEU A 230 4.50 -4.79 -17.60
C LEU A 230 4.22 -6.07 -16.80
N TRP A 231 3.91 -5.95 -15.51
CA TRP A 231 3.55 -7.08 -14.65
C TRP A 231 2.25 -7.75 -15.12
N GLN A 232 1.23 -6.95 -15.48
CA GLN A 232 -0.03 -7.47 -16.03
C GLN A 232 0.18 -8.18 -17.36
N VAL A 233 0.98 -7.61 -18.28
CA VAL A 233 1.32 -8.28 -19.54
C VAL A 233 2.01 -9.62 -19.26
N ALA A 234 3.01 -9.63 -18.37
CA ALA A 234 3.77 -10.83 -18.05
C ALA A 234 2.89 -11.92 -17.42
N THR A 235 2.04 -11.55 -16.46
CA THR A 235 1.24 -12.53 -15.71
C THR A 235 -0.02 -12.99 -16.46
N GLN A 236 -0.80 -12.06 -17.00
CA GLN A 236 -2.00 -12.40 -17.77
C GLN A 236 -1.67 -12.93 -19.18
N GLY A 237 -0.49 -12.64 -19.71
CA GLY A 237 -0.02 -13.25 -20.96
C GLY A 237 0.44 -14.70 -20.77
N VAL A 238 0.94 -15.06 -19.61
CA VAL A 238 1.36 -16.44 -19.28
C VAL A 238 0.20 -17.30 -18.82
N LEU A 239 -0.68 -16.76 -17.96
CA LEU A 239 -1.83 -17.48 -17.40
C LEU A 239 -3.12 -17.03 -18.09
N SER A 240 -3.96 -18.02 -18.47
CA SER A 240 -5.32 -17.73 -18.92
C SER A 240 -6.19 -17.14 -17.81
N GLN A 241 -7.26 -16.43 -18.17
CA GLN A 241 -8.20 -15.89 -17.17
C GLN A 241 -8.82 -16.99 -16.31
N THR A 242 -9.15 -18.14 -16.91
CA THR A 242 -9.69 -19.29 -16.17
C THR A 242 -8.72 -19.79 -15.10
N THR A 243 -7.44 -19.85 -15.43
CA THR A 243 -6.40 -20.24 -14.46
C THR A 243 -6.25 -19.17 -13.36
N LEU A 244 -6.27 -17.87 -13.73
CA LEU A 244 -6.19 -16.78 -12.75
C LEU A 244 -7.38 -16.77 -11.80
N MET A 245 -8.59 -16.98 -12.30
CA MET A 245 -9.82 -17.04 -11.49
C MET A 245 -9.88 -18.26 -10.56
N ALA A 246 -9.17 -19.34 -10.89
CA ALA A 246 -9.07 -20.52 -10.02
C ALA A 246 -8.15 -20.27 -8.81
N ASN A 247 -7.35 -19.20 -8.82
CA ASN A 247 -6.42 -18.86 -7.75
C ASN A 247 -7.10 -17.96 -6.72
N ASN A 248 -7.21 -18.44 -5.49
CA ASN A 248 -7.81 -17.72 -4.35
C ASN A 248 -6.76 -17.17 -3.36
N SER A 249 -5.49 -17.31 -3.67
CA SER A 249 -4.39 -16.83 -2.82
C SER A 249 -3.15 -16.48 -3.64
N LEU A 250 -2.27 -15.66 -3.04
CA LEU A 250 -0.98 -15.33 -3.64
C LEU A 250 -0.12 -16.60 -3.86
N THR A 251 -0.18 -17.53 -2.95
CA THR A 251 0.56 -18.80 -3.03
C THR A 251 0.11 -19.65 -4.20
N SER A 252 -1.22 -19.84 -4.37
CA SER A 252 -1.77 -20.59 -5.51
C SER A 252 -1.43 -19.92 -6.84
N PHE A 253 -1.45 -18.59 -6.91
CA PHE A 253 -1.03 -17.84 -8.09
C PHE A 253 0.45 -18.10 -8.48
N ILE A 254 1.37 -18.06 -7.51
CA ILE A 254 2.79 -18.37 -7.76
C ILE A 254 2.95 -19.81 -8.21
N SER A 255 2.24 -20.76 -7.58
CA SER A 255 2.25 -22.17 -7.96
C SER A 255 1.72 -22.38 -9.38
N SER A 256 0.68 -21.67 -9.79
CA SER A 256 0.13 -21.72 -11.15
C SER A 256 1.13 -21.23 -12.20
N LEU A 257 1.84 -20.11 -11.93
CA LEU A 257 2.93 -19.66 -12.82
C LEU A 257 4.03 -20.72 -12.95
N SER A 258 4.38 -21.37 -11.83
CA SER A 258 5.37 -22.44 -11.79
C SER A 258 4.95 -23.66 -12.61
N SER A 259 3.71 -24.13 -12.44
CA SER A 259 3.20 -25.32 -13.09
C SER A 259 3.04 -25.15 -14.61
N VAL A 260 2.60 -23.99 -15.05
CA VAL A 260 2.42 -23.70 -16.49
C VAL A 260 3.75 -23.60 -17.22
N LEU A 261 4.75 -23.00 -16.60
CA LEU A 261 6.05 -22.76 -17.24
C LEU A 261 7.00 -23.95 -17.11
N GLN A 262 6.79 -24.83 -16.11
CA GLN A 262 7.64 -25.98 -15.79
C GLN A 262 9.16 -25.65 -15.71
N GLN A 263 9.47 -24.41 -15.34
CA GLN A 263 10.83 -23.89 -15.21
C GLN A 263 11.11 -23.47 -13.76
N PRO A 264 11.98 -24.20 -13.05
CA PRO A 264 12.30 -23.92 -11.64
C PRO A 264 12.82 -22.49 -11.41
N GLN A 265 13.58 -21.95 -12.37
CA GLN A 265 14.16 -20.59 -12.27
C GLN A 265 13.07 -19.51 -12.26
N VAL A 266 12.01 -19.68 -13.05
CA VAL A 266 10.88 -18.73 -13.07
C VAL A 266 10.14 -18.79 -11.75
N SER A 267 9.79 -19.98 -11.29
CA SER A 267 9.13 -20.19 -10.01
C SER A 267 9.90 -19.54 -8.86
N GLN A 268 11.21 -19.79 -8.80
CA GLN A 268 12.07 -19.27 -7.75
C GLN A 268 12.16 -17.73 -7.83
N SER A 269 12.30 -17.15 -9.03
CA SER A 269 12.39 -15.68 -9.19
C SER A 269 11.09 -14.99 -8.79
N VAL A 270 9.92 -15.51 -9.20
CA VAL A 270 8.60 -14.96 -8.83
C VAL A 270 8.40 -15.06 -7.31
N SER A 271 8.74 -16.21 -6.71
CA SER A 271 8.61 -16.42 -5.28
C SER A 271 9.51 -15.49 -4.47
N VAL A 272 10.78 -15.33 -4.85
CA VAL A 272 11.72 -14.39 -4.20
C VAL A 272 11.26 -12.95 -4.37
N PHE A 273 10.79 -12.59 -5.56
CA PHE A 273 10.22 -11.26 -5.80
C PHE A 273 9.02 -10.99 -4.87
N ALA A 274 8.10 -11.94 -4.74
CA ALA A 274 6.93 -11.81 -3.87
C ALA A 274 7.34 -11.61 -2.41
N ASP A 275 8.29 -12.39 -1.90
CA ASP A 275 8.78 -12.23 -0.52
C ASP A 275 9.41 -10.85 -0.28
N LEU A 276 10.25 -10.40 -1.20
CA LEU A 276 10.89 -9.08 -1.09
C LEU A 276 9.86 -7.95 -1.16
N ALA A 277 8.84 -8.09 -2.02
CA ALA A 277 7.78 -7.10 -2.14
C ALA A 277 6.94 -7.01 -0.86
N LEU A 278 6.57 -8.15 -0.28
CA LEU A 278 5.82 -8.22 0.98
C LEU A 278 6.66 -7.75 2.17
N ALA A 279 7.91 -8.20 2.29
CA ALA A 279 8.80 -7.82 3.39
C ALA A 279 9.10 -6.32 3.42
N THR A 280 9.44 -5.72 2.26
CA THR A 280 9.69 -4.27 2.18
C THR A 280 8.46 -3.45 2.52
N SER A 281 7.27 -3.89 2.09
CA SER A 281 6.01 -3.22 2.37
C SER A 281 5.63 -3.36 3.83
N PHE A 282 5.77 -4.55 4.41
CA PHE A 282 5.47 -4.78 5.82
C PHE A 282 6.39 -3.98 6.74
N LEU A 283 7.70 -3.93 6.46
CA LEU A 283 8.64 -3.10 7.21
C LEU A 283 8.25 -1.61 7.17
N GLY A 284 7.95 -1.08 5.99
CA GLY A 284 7.61 0.33 5.84
C GLY A 284 6.30 0.71 6.53
N VAL A 285 5.25 -0.09 6.34
CA VAL A 285 3.92 0.17 6.91
C VAL A 285 3.91 -0.03 8.42
N SER A 286 4.55 -1.09 8.92
CA SER A 286 4.62 -1.35 10.36
C SER A 286 5.46 -0.32 11.11
N LEU A 287 6.53 0.20 10.51
CA LEU A 287 7.27 1.33 11.06
C LEU A 287 6.37 2.58 11.16
N GLY A 288 5.63 2.90 10.09
CA GLY A 288 4.70 4.03 10.09
C GLY A 288 3.63 3.91 11.18
N LEU A 289 3.07 2.72 11.38
CA LEU A 289 2.12 2.44 12.45
C LEU A 289 2.76 2.56 13.83
N PHE A 290 3.96 1.99 14.00
CA PHE A 290 4.71 2.05 15.26
C PHE A 290 5.03 3.49 15.66
N ASP A 291 5.49 4.33 14.72
CA ASP A 291 5.81 5.73 14.99
C ASP A 291 4.55 6.55 15.32
N LEU A 292 3.44 6.29 14.63
CA LEU A 292 2.15 6.94 14.90
C LEU A 292 1.66 6.61 16.31
N LEU A 293 1.67 5.33 16.70
CA LEU A 293 1.28 4.86 18.04
C LEU A 293 2.22 5.38 19.13
N SER A 294 3.54 5.32 18.90
CA SER A 294 4.54 5.82 19.85
C SER A 294 4.36 7.32 20.13
N GLY A 295 4.09 8.11 19.06
CA GLY A 295 3.82 9.53 19.20
C GLY A 295 2.58 9.85 20.04
N MET A 296 1.51 9.05 19.87
CA MET A 296 0.27 9.23 20.64
C MET A 296 0.46 8.82 22.12
N MET A 297 1.08 7.67 22.36
CA MET A 297 1.32 7.17 23.71
C MET A 297 2.22 8.12 24.54
N LYS A 298 3.24 8.73 23.88
CA LYS A 298 4.08 9.76 24.52
C LYS A 298 3.26 10.99 24.95
N ARG A 299 2.38 11.49 24.07
CA ARG A 299 1.51 12.64 24.37
C ARG A 299 0.57 12.36 25.53
N THR A 300 0.04 11.14 25.63
CA THR A 300 -0.84 10.71 26.71
C THR A 300 -0.09 10.65 28.06
N ASN A 301 1.13 10.08 28.05
CA ASN A 301 1.97 10.02 29.25
C ASN A 301 2.38 11.40 29.78
N ILE A 302 2.74 12.33 28.88
CA ILE A 302 3.06 13.72 29.27
C ILE A 302 1.84 14.39 29.92
N ARG A 303 0.63 14.18 29.43
CA ARG A 303 -0.61 14.72 30.05
C ARG A 303 -0.90 14.11 31.40
N ILE A 304 -0.62 12.84 31.61
CA ILE A 304 -0.86 12.16 32.92
C ILE A 304 0.21 12.60 33.90
N ASN A 305 1.47 12.70 33.55
CA ASN A 305 2.56 13.10 34.41
C ASN A 305 2.54 14.61 34.77
N SER A 306 1.99 15.46 33.89
CA SER A 306 1.80 16.89 34.22
C SER A 306 0.77 17.12 35.36
N ASN A 307 0.00 16.09 35.70
CA ASN A 307 -0.95 16.11 36.84
C ASN A 307 -0.42 15.39 38.08
N ASN A 308 0.76 14.76 38.04
CA ASN A 308 1.38 14.10 39.17
C ASN A 308 2.85 14.53 39.24
N ASP A 309 3.17 15.40 40.20
CA ASP A 309 4.54 15.73 40.59
C ASP A 309 5.22 14.49 41.18
N SER A 310 5.92 13.73 40.33
CA SER A 310 6.91 12.74 40.78
C SER A 310 7.99 12.54 39.71
N ASP A 311 9.11 13.17 40.04
CA ASP A 311 10.44 12.92 39.49
C ASP A 311 10.85 11.50 39.87
N ASP A 312 10.89 10.56 38.97
CA ASP A 312 11.95 9.52 38.84
C ASP A 312 11.60 8.48 37.78
N SER A 313 12.53 8.25 36.85
CA SER A 313 12.69 7.07 35.98
C SER A 313 12.84 7.34 34.47
N THR A 314 13.99 7.90 34.07
CA THR A 314 14.26 8.24 32.67
C THR A 314 14.74 7.07 31.79
N ASN A 315 15.11 5.92 32.33
CA ASN A 315 15.69 4.81 31.52
C ASN A 315 14.85 3.51 31.48
N ALA A 316 14.09 3.18 32.53
CA ALA A 316 13.24 1.99 32.53
C ALA A 316 11.92 2.22 31.72
N GLY A 317 11.44 3.47 31.65
CA GLY A 317 10.27 3.87 30.88
C GLY A 317 10.43 3.71 29.39
N GLY A 318 11.64 3.84 28.84
CA GLY A 318 11.89 3.76 27.39
C GLY A 318 11.71 2.36 26.81
N LYS A 319 12.21 1.31 27.46
CA LYS A 319 12.08 -0.09 27.01
C LYS A 319 10.63 -0.58 27.16
N SER A 320 9.99 -0.33 28.30
CA SER A 320 8.58 -0.70 28.53
C SER A 320 7.64 -0.01 27.53
N HIS A 321 7.87 1.25 27.23
CA HIS A 321 7.10 1.98 26.23
C HIS A 321 7.24 1.35 24.84
N ARG A 322 8.45 0.98 24.39
CA ARG A 322 8.69 0.34 23.09
C ARG A 322 7.99 -1.02 22.99
N VAL A 323 8.07 -1.85 24.02
CA VAL A 323 7.41 -3.15 24.06
C VAL A 323 5.88 -2.98 23.98
N LYS A 324 5.30 -2.07 24.76
CA LYS A 324 3.85 -1.78 24.66
C LYS A 324 3.44 -1.31 23.28
N THR A 325 4.23 -0.39 22.69
CA THR A 325 3.97 0.08 21.32
C THR A 325 4.05 -1.07 20.33
N ALA A 326 5.06 -1.96 20.42
CA ALA A 326 5.19 -3.12 19.54
C ALA A 326 3.98 -4.07 19.67
N LEU A 327 3.53 -4.37 20.88
CA LEU A 327 2.35 -5.21 21.09
C LEU A 327 1.11 -4.61 20.41
N VAL A 328 0.84 -3.33 20.62
CA VAL A 328 -0.31 -2.66 20.00
C VAL A 328 -0.15 -2.57 18.46
N THR A 329 1.07 -2.45 17.96
CA THR A 329 1.34 -2.41 16.51
C THR A 329 1.07 -3.76 15.86
N PHE A 330 1.56 -4.86 16.43
CA PHE A 330 1.64 -6.15 15.74
C PHE A 330 0.56 -7.16 16.12
N VAL A 331 0.03 -7.11 17.36
CA VAL A 331 -0.96 -8.12 17.79
C VAL A 331 -2.30 -8.02 17.04
N PRO A 332 -2.91 -6.84 16.81
CA PRO A 332 -4.18 -6.79 16.11
C PRO A 332 -4.10 -7.30 14.65
N PRO A 333 -3.13 -6.86 13.81
CA PRO A 333 -3.05 -7.36 12.43
C PRO A 333 -2.61 -8.83 12.36
N LEU A 334 -1.78 -9.31 13.32
CA LEU A 334 -1.46 -10.73 13.43
C LEU A 334 -2.72 -11.55 13.76
N ALA A 335 -3.55 -11.10 14.71
CA ALA A 335 -4.80 -11.78 15.03
C ALA A 335 -5.67 -11.92 13.77
N PHE A 336 -5.84 -10.86 12.98
CA PHE A 336 -6.56 -10.97 11.71
C PHE A 336 -5.96 -12.04 10.79
N ALA A 337 -4.65 -12.03 10.59
CA ALA A 337 -3.98 -12.99 9.69
C ALA A 337 -4.06 -14.44 10.19
N LEU A 338 -4.11 -14.66 11.51
CA LEU A 338 -4.30 -15.99 12.10
C LEU A 338 -5.70 -16.56 11.84
N PHE A 339 -6.74 -15.72 11.89
CA PHE A 339 -8.11 -16.11 11.58
C PHE A 339 -8.39 -16.18 10.08
N TYR A 340 -7.69 -15.36 9.27
CA TYR A 340 -7.83 -15.29 7.82
C TYR A 340 -6.48 -15.42 7.11
N PRO A 341 -5.87 -16.63 7.07
CA PRO A 341 -4.55 -16.81 6.45
C PRO A 341 -4.53 -16.49 4.95
N GLN A 342 -5.65 -16.62 4.26
CA GLN A 342 -5.82 -16.25 2.84
C GLN A 342 -6.33 -14.81 2.64
N GLY A 343 -6.41 -14.02 3.68
CA GLY A 343 -6.99 -12.68 3.70
C GLY A 343 -6.15 -11.57 3.05
N PHE A 344 -5.13 -11.88 2.27
CA PHE A 344 -4.25 -10.89 1.66
C PHE A 344 -5.00 -9.87 0.80
N ILE A 345 -5.78 -10.34 -0.19
CA ILE A 345 -6.54 -9.49 -1.11
C ILE A 345 -7.69 -8.78 -0.37
N THR A 346 -8.38 -9.50 0.50
CA THR A 346 -9.49 -8.96 1.30
C THR A 346 -9.02 -7.80 2.19
N ALA A 347 -7.86 -7.93 2.85
CA ALA A 347 -7.30 -6.88 3.69
C ALA A 347 -6.84 -5.67 2.87
N LEU A 348 -6.32 -5.87 1.65
CA LEU A 348 -6.03 -4.77 0.72
C LEU A 348 -7.30 -4.04 0.30
N GLY A 349 -8.40 -4.75 0.08
CA GLY A 349 -9.71 -4.17 -0.18
C GLY A 349 -10.21 -3.30 0.99
N TYR A 350 -10.07 -3.75 2.23
CA TYR A 350 -10.39 -2.94 3.41
C TYR A 350 -9.48 -1.71 3.52
N ALA A 351 -8.20 -1.85 3.22
CA ALA A 351 -7.27 -0.73 3.20
C ALA A 351 -7.70 0.37 2.20
N ALA A 352 -8.37 -0.01 1.09
CA ALA A 352 -8.89 0.95 0.11
C ALA A 352 -9.87 1.95 0.73
N ILE A 353 -10.74 1.53 1.66
CA ILE A 353 -11.71 2.41 2.32
C ILE A 353 -10.99 3.56 3.02
N ALA A 354 -9.99 3.23 3.82
CA ALA A 354 -9.20 4.23 4.54
C ALA A 354 -8.34 5.07 3.59
N LEU A 355 -7.77 4.46 2.57
CA LEU A 355 -6.97 5.17 1.58
C LEU A 355 -7.81 6.17 0.78
N VAL A 356 -9.06 5.85 0.43
CA VAL A 356 -9.99 6.82 -0.20
C VAL A 356 -10.19 8.04 0.69
N ILE A 357 -10.38 7.85 1.99
CA ILE A 357 -10.51 8.97 2.92
C ILE A 357 -9.25 9.84 2.92
N LEU A 358 -8.07 9.21 3.02
CA LEU A 358 -6.79 9.93 3.14
C LEU A 358 -6.32 10.54 1.82
N ALA A 359 -6.52 9.85 0.70
CA ALA A 359 -5.97 10.24 -0.60
C ALA A 359 -6.97 10.99 -1.48
N ILE A 360 -8.29 10.87 -1.23
CA ILE A 360 -9.32 11.53 -2.04
C ILE A 360 -10.13 12.52 -1.20
N PHE A 361 -10.89 12.05 -0.22
CA PHE A 361 -11.88 12.90 0.47
C PHE A 361 -11.24 14.02 1.29
N LEU A 362 -10.19 13.73 2.06
CA LEU A 362 -9.50 14.76 2.81
C LEU A 362 -8.82 15.79 1.90
N PRO A 363 -8.02 15.42 0.88
CA PRO A 363 -7.45 16.39 -0.06
C PRO A 363 -8.52 17.24 -0.77
N VAL A 364 -9.61 16.63 -1.26
CA VAL A 364 -10.69 17.35 -1.92
C VAL A 364 -11.38 18.35 -0.97
N ALA A 365 -11.70 17.92 0.26
CA ALA A 365 -12.32 18.77 1.25
C ALA A 365 -11.41 19.94 1.67
N MET A 366 -10.12 19.67 1.89
CA MET A 366 -9.12 20.67 2.26
C MET A 366 -8.93 21.69 1.15
N VAL A 367 -8.75 21.25 -0.11
CA VAL A 367 -8.63 22.15 -1.27
C VAL A 367 -9.88 22.97 -1.49
N SER A 368 -11.07 22.36 -1.36
CA SER A 368 -12.34 23.09 -1.53
C SER A 368 -12.48 24.21 -0.51
N LYS A 369 -12.01 24.00 0.73
CA LYS A 369 -12.05 25.03 1.77
C LYS A 369 -10.97 26.10 1.55
N GLN A 370 -9.76 25.70 1.17
CA GLN A 370 -8.64 26.59 0.90
C GLN A 370 -8.93 27.52 -0.28
N ARG A 371 -9.49 27.01 -1.38
CA ARG A 371 -9.87 27.81 -2.56
C ARG A 371 -10.92 28.89 -2.27
N LYS A 372 -11.73 28.69 -1.22
CA LYS A 372 -12.70 29.71 -0.75
C LYS A 372 -12.03 30.79 0.11
N ALA A 373 -10.98 30.43 0.85
CA ALA A 373 -10.28 31.34 1.74
C ALA A 373 -9.20 32.17 1.02
N ASP A 374 -8.43 31.53 0.13
CA ASP A 374 -7.36 32.15 -0.63
C ASP A 374 -7.34 31.62 -2.07
N ALA A 375 -7.40 32.57 -3.03
CA ALA A 375 -7.41 32.24 -4.45
C ALA A 375 -6.02 32.26 -5.10
N SER A 376 -4.96 32.59 -4.36
CA SER A 376 -3.62 32.81 -4.89
C SER A 376 -2.85 31.48 -5.09
N GLY A 377 -1.82 31.52 -5.93
CA GLY A 377 -0.86 30.44 -6.10
C GLY A 377 -1.25 29.33 -7.09
N TYR A 378 -0.60 28.18 -6.94
CA TYR A 378 -0.80 27.00 -7.79
C TYR A 378 -2.18 26.38 -7.55
N ARG A 379 -2.89 26.10 -8.64
CA ARG A 379 -4.14 25.35 -8.64
C ARG A 379 -4.06 24.19 -9.63
N VAL A 380 -4.61 23.04 -9.21
CA VAL A 380 -4.75 21.88 -10.11
C VAL A 380 -5.87 22.16 -11.12
N ILE A 381 -5.63 21.72 -12.36
CA ILE A 381 -6.55 21.92 -13.50
C ILE A 381 -7.88 21.18 -13.25
N GLY A 382 -8.98 21.74 -13.80
CA GLY A 382 -10.31 21.09 -13.83
C GLY A 382 -11.32 21.63 -12.80
N GLY A 383 -10.87 22.49 -11.87
CA GLY A 383 -11.77 23.19 -10.96
C GLY A 383 -12.66 22.28 -10.11
N ASN A 384 -13.92 22.66 -9.91
CA ASN A 384 -14.87 21.91 -9.09
C ASN A 384 -15.35 20.61 -9.75
N VAL A 385 -15.33 20.54 -11.09
CA VAL A 385 -15.79 19.34 -11.82
C VAL A 385 -14.86 18.16 -11.52
N THR A 386 -13.56 18.35 -11.60
CA THR A 386 -12.60 17.28 -11.30
C THR A 386 -12.58 16.89 -9.82
N LEU A 387 -12.81 17.84 -8.90
CA LEU A 387 -13.00 17.53 -7.47
C LEU A 387 -14.24 16.64 -7.26
N MET A 388 -15.33 16.94 -7.94
CA MET A 388 -16.55 16.14 -7.89
C MET A 388 -16.33 14.75 -8.48
N LEU A 389 -15.67 14.64 -9.65
CA LEU A 389 -15.34 13.35 -10.27
C LEU A 389 -14.43 12.51 -9.38
N ALA A 390 -13.41 13.10 -8.76
CA ALA A 390 -12.56 12.39 -7.80
C ALA A 390 -13.37 11.86 -6.60
N SER A 391 -14.28 12.69 -6.06
CA SER A 391 -15.15 12.27 -4.96
C SER A 391 -16.10 11.15 -5.37
N LEU A 392 -16.68 11.20 -6.56
CA LEU A 392 -17.55 10.13 -7.09
C LEU A 392 -16.77 8.82 -7.27
N MET A 393 -15.55 8.89 -7.79
CA MET A 393 -14.67 7.70 -7.85
C MET A 393 -14.36 7.15 -6.46
N GLY A 394 -14.08 8.00 -5.48
CA GLY A 394 -13.90 7.58 -4.09
C GLY A 394 -15.14 6.89 -3.53
N CYS A 395 -16.34 7.44 -3.75
CA CYS A 395 -17.60 6.81 -3.36
C CYS A 395 -17.80 5.45 -4.05
N LEU A 396 -17.46 5.36 -5.34
CA LEU A 396 -17.57 4.11 -6.11
C LEU A 396 -16.64 3.04 -5.55
N ILE A 397 -15.39 3.37 -5.23
CA ILE A 397 -14.42 2.44 -4.65
C ILE A 397 -14.91 1.91 -3.30
N ILE A 398 -15.40 2.80 -2.42
CA ILE A 398 -15.94 2.39 -1.11
C ILE A 398 -17.20 1.55 -1.29
N ALA A 399 -18.13 1.97 -2.14
CA ALA A 399 -19.35 1.22 -2.42
C ALA A 399 -19.03 -0.18 -2.97
N SER A 400 -18.08 -0.30 -3.89
CA SER A 400 -17.61 -1.58 -4.42
C SER A 400 -17.13 -2.52 -3.32
N GLN A 401 -16.34 -1.99 -2.36
CA GLN A 401 -15.86 -2.80 -1.24
C GLN A 401 -16.99 -3.27 -0.32
N PHE A 402 -17.97 -2.41 -0.02
CA PHE A 402 -19.14 -2.81 0.78
C PHE A 402 -20.05 -3.81 0.05
N LEU A 403 -20.23 -3.67 -1.27
CA LEU A 403 -20.98 -4.62 -2.07
C LEU A 403 -20.31 -6.01 -2.10
N GLN A 404 -18.97 -6.06 -2.14
CA GLN A 404 -18.23 -7.32 -1.98
C GLN A 404 -18.45 -7.93 -0.59
N MET A 405 -18.33 -7.13 0.47
CA MET A 405 -18.57 -7.59 1.85
C MET A 405 -20.00 -8.13 2.05
N ALA A 406 -20.97 -7.56 1.33
CA ALA A 406 -22.35 -8.00 1.35
C ALA A 406 -22.64 -9.19 0.40
N ASN A 407 -21.63 -9.71 -0.30
CA ASN A 407 -21.74 -10.75 -1.34
C ASN A 407 -22.73 -10.37 -2.47
N MET A 408 -22.89 -9.07 -2.75
CA MET A 408 -23.77 -8.56 -3.82
C MET A 408 -23.05 -8.49 -5.19
N ILE A 409 -21.73 -8.51 -5.19
CA ILE A 409 -20.87 -8.62 -6.38
C ILE A 409 -19.83 -9.72 -6.16
N PRO A 410 -19.28 -10.31 -7.24
CA PRO A 410 -18.28 -11.37 -7.11
C PRO A 410 -17.09 -10.93 -6.27
N ALA A 411 -16.56 -11.81 -5.44
CA ALA A 411 -15.29 -11.57 -4.77
C ALA A 411 -14.13 -11.71 -5.77
N VAL A 412 -13.03 -11.00 -5.54
CA VAL A 412 -11.77 -11.17 -6.26
C VAL A 412 -10.74 -11.78 -5.33
N GLY A 413 -10.09 -12.84 -5.78
CA GLY A 413 -9.00 -13.53 -5.08
C GLY A 413 -9.44 -14.51 -4.03
#